data_23317a775a791758a7a8ff334bd73efa
#
_entry.id   23317a775a791758a7a8ff334bd73efa
#
_cell.length_a   1.000
_cell.length_b   1.000
_cell.length_c   1.000
_cell.angle_alpha   90.00
_cell.angle_beta   90.00
_cell.angle_gamma   90.00
#
_symmetry.space_group_name_H-M   'P 1'
#
loop_
_entity.id
_entity.type
_entity.pdbx_description
1 polymer ?
#
loop_
_entity_poly.entity_id
_entity_poly.type
_entity_poly.pdbx_seq_one_letter_code
_entity_poly.pdbx_strand_id
1 'polypeptide(L)'
;MPHLEKEKIVLAPVSTAATADFAGCLAFASTFYKDTDGAFAEKLLEAAIKAQAYLDCHDDEFYINPSEITTGGYGDNNVTDERYFALCALFAATENQEYYEKAKTLWDSQWHESFSWGMVSAYGTEILITNKDKITDKAFVQTLEKGIVSRAQKILEIIQASSFRVPFVKVFWGSNGYVCDNAHILIL
;
A
#
# COMPACT_ATOMS: atom_id res chain seq x y z
N MET A 1 24.21 15.36 8.66
CA MET A 1 24.39 14.49 9.85
C MET A 1 23.31 14.81 10.85
N PRO A 2 22.52 13.84 11.33
CA PRO A 2 21.35 14.08 12.20
C PRO A 2 21.67 14.90 13.45
N HIS A 3 22.89 14.72 14.05
CA HIS A 3 23.33 15.45 15.22
C HIS A 3 23.64 16.94 14.95
N LEU A 4 23.68 17.36 13.70
CA LEU A 4 23.86 18.76 13.29
C LEU A 4 22.54 19.46 12.99
N GLU A 5 21.44 18.71 12.95
CA GLU A 5 20.10 19.28 12.75
C GLU A 5 19.71 20.13 13.97
N LYS A 6 19.37 21.37 13.72
CA LYS A 6 18.99 22.36 14.75
C LYS A 6 17.59 22.92 14.53
N GLU A 7 16.95 22.53 13.43
CA GLU A 7 15.62 23.00 13.13
C GLU A 7 14.59 22.44 14.12
N LYS A 8 13.55 23.19 14.35
CA LYS A 8 12.48 22.76 15.24
C LYS A 8 11.78 21.54 14.67
N ILE A 9 11.75 20.47 15.45
CA ILE A 9 10.95 19.29 15.12
C ILE A 9 9.48 19.65 15.31
N VAL A 10 8.69 19.42 14.27
CA VAL A 10 7.23 19.62 14.27
C VAL A 10 6.54 18.32 13.93
N LEU A 11 5.36 18.11 14.50
CA LEU A 11 4.47 17.02 14.09
C LEU A 11 3.50 17.58 13.05
N ALA A 12 3.40 16.88 11.93
CA ALA A 12 2.35 17.15 10.96
C ALA A 12 0.96 16.79 11.54
N PRO A 13 -0.11 17.45 11.10
CA PRO A 13 -1.46 17.03 11.46
C PRO A 13 -1.75 15.61 10.96
N VAL A 14 -2.79 15.01 11.51
CA VAL A 14 -3.28 13.70 11.05
C VAL A 14 -3.67 13.79 9.58
N SER A 15 -3.37 12.73 8.82
CA SER A 15 -3.91 12.55 7.49
C SER A 15 -4.45 11.12 7.33
N THR A 16 -5.49 10.98 6.52
CA THR A 16 -6.11 9.67 6.28
C THR A 16 -5.14 8.71 5.59
N ALA A 17 -4.40 9.17 4.55
CA ALA A 17 -3.41 8.35 3.86
C ALA A 17 -2.36 7.79 4.84
N ALA A 18 -1.68 8.66 5.61
CA ALA A 18 -0.66 8.22 6.56
C ALA A 18 -1.23 7.30 7.66
N THR A 19 -2.48 7.50 8.09
CA THR A 19 -3.13 6.63 9.09
C THR A 19 -3.47 5.27 8.51
N ALA A 20 -3.92 5.21 7.26
CA ALA A 20 -4.23 3.96 6.57
C ALA A 20 -2.94 3.17 6.24
N ASP A 21 -1.91 3.83 5.73
CA ASP A 21 -0.60 3.20 5.53
C ASP A 21 -0.01 2.67 6.83
N PHE A 22 -0.12 3.43 7.92
CA PHE A 22 0.29 2.96 9.25
C PHE A 22 -0.47 1.70 9.65
N ALA A 23 -1.79 1.67 9.50
CA ALA A 23 -2.61 0.49 9.81
C ALA A 23 -2.21 -0.71 8.94
N GLY A 24 -2.06 -0.52 7.63
CA GLY A 24 -1.67 -1.55 6.69
C GLY A 24 -0.28 -2.12 6.98
N CYS A 25 0.71 -1.24 7.12
CA CYS A 25 2.09 -1.64 7.41
C CYS A 25 2.21 -2.41 8.73
N LEU A 26 1.56 -1.96 9.81
CA LEU A 26 1.65 -2.64 11.10
C LEU A 26 0.88 -3.96 11.11
N ALA A 27 -0.30 -4.02 10.50
CA ALA A 27 -1.03 -5.27 10.35
C ALA A 27 -0.23 -6.29 9.55
N PHE A 28 0.36 -5.88 8.42
CA PHE A 28 1.19 -6.76 7.60
C PHE A 28 2.47 -7.19 8.34
N ALA A 29 3.18 -6.25 8.98
CA ALA A 29 4.35 -6.57 9.78
C ALA A 29 4.06 -7.57 10.91
N SER A 30 2.89 -7.47 11.56
CA SER A 30 2.51 -8.41 12.63
C SER A 30 2.53 -9.86 12.17
N THR A 31 2.21 -10.13 10.90
CA THR A 31 2.21 -11.49 10.34
C THR A 31 3.62 -12.11 10.28
N PHE A 32 4.65 -11.29 10.08
CA PHE A 32 6.05 -11.75 10.02
C PHE A 32 6.65 -12.00 11.41
N TYR A 33 6.24 -11.22 12.42
CA TYR A 33 6.76 -11.35 13.77
C TYR A 33 6.05 -12.42 14.59
N LYS A 34 4.91 -12.94 14.13
CA LYS A 34 4.06 -13.88 14.87
C LYS A 34 4.82 -15.07 15.45
N ASP A 35 5.74 -15.64 14.67
CA ASP A 35 6.48 -16.84 15.04
C ASP A 35 7.83 -16.54 15.72
N THR A 36 8.32 -15.30 15.67
CA THR A 36 9.63 -14.91 16.19
C THR A 36 9.54 -14.03 17.43
N ASP A 37 8.56 -13.13 17.50
CA ASP A 37 8.27 -12.26 18.65
C ASP A 37 6.77 -11.99 18.70
N GLY A 38 6.02 -12.92 19.28
CA GLY A 38 4.57 -12.84 19.38
C GLY A 38 4.06 -11.62 20.16
N ALA A 39 4.79 -11.19 21.19
CA ALA A 39 4.41 -10.01 21.97
C ALA A 39 4.54 -8.70 21.15
N PHE A 40 5.57 -8.63 20.32
CA PHE A 40 5.73 -7.51 19.40
C PHE A 40 4.68 -7.56 18.28
N ALA A 41 4.40 -8.73 17.71
CA ALA A 41 3.35 -8.92 16.72
C ALA A 41 1.99 -8.48 17.23
N GLU A 42 1.62 -8.84 18.47
CA GLU A 42 0.37 -8.42 19.11
C GLU A 42 0.30 -6.90 19.26
N LYS A 43 1.39 -6.28 19.72
CA LYS A 43 1.49 -4.80 19.84
C LYS A 43 1.30 -4.10 18.49
N LEU A 44 1.89 -4.63 17.42
CA LEU A 44 1.73 -4.09 16.07
C LEU A 44 0.27 -4.19 15.61
N LEU A 45 -0.34 -5.36 15.78
CA LEU A 45 -1.72 -5.60 15.38
C LEU A 45 -2.72 -4.74 16.17
N GLU A 46 -2.54 -4.60 17.47
CA GLU A 46 -3.37 -3.70 18.28
C GLU A 46 -3.30 -2.25 17.78
N ALA A 47 -2.11 -1.76 17.44
CA ALA A 47 -1.93 -0.42 16.92
C ALA A 47 -2.61 -0.26 15.55
N ALA A 48 -2.51 -1.26 14.67
CA ALA A 48 -3.18 -1.28 13.37
C ALA A 48 -4.71 -1.24 13.51
N ILE A 49 -5.27 -2.06 14.41
CA ILE A 49 -6.72 -2.09 14.68
C ILE A 49 -7.21 -0.74 15.21
N LYS A 50 -6.45 -0.08 16.12
CA LYS A 50 -6.79 1.25 16.62
C LYS A 50 -6.78 2.30 15.52
N ALA A 51 -5.80 2.26 14.62
CA ALA A 51 -5.74 3.16 13.47
C ALA A 51 -6.92 2.93 12.52
N GLN A 52 -7.27 1.68 12.24
CA GLN A 52 -8.45 1.37 11.42
C GLN A 52 -9.76 1.85 12.07
N ALA A 53 -9.90 1.69 13.39
CA ALA A 53 -11.07 2.20 14.11
C ALA A 53 -11.19 3.73 14.03
N TYR A 54 -10.06 4.45 14.03
CA TYR A 54 -10.04 5.89 13.76
C TYR A 54 -10.55 6.19 12.34
N LEU A 55 -10.05 5.50 11.33
CA LEU A 55 -10.46 5.67 9.94
C LEU A 55 -11.95 5.39 9.72
N ASP A 56 -12.52 4.42 10.44
CA ASP A 56 -13.93 4.06 10.33
C ASP A 56 -14.87 5.12 10.93
N CYS A 57 -14.36 6.01 11.79
CA CYS A 57 -15.15 7.02 12.54
C CYS A 57 -14.91 8.46 12.07
N HIS A 58 -13.97 8.71 11.15
CA HIS A 58 -13.60 10.06 10.72
C HIS A 58 -13.69 10.18 9.20
N ASP A 59 -14.08 11.38 8.76
CA ASP A 59 -14.02 11.75 7.34
C ASP A 59 -12.57 11.81 6.86
N ASP A 60 -12.38 11.80 5.54
CA ASP A 60 -11.05 11.86 4.96
C ASP A 60 -10.40 13.22 5.19
N GLU A 61 -9.21 13.18 5.79
CA GLU A 61 -8.35 14.34 6.05
C GLU A 61 -7.12 14.28 5.14
N PHE A 62 -6.98 15.28 4.26
CA PHE A 62 -5.87 15.39 3.32
C PHE A 62 -4.81 16.33 3.88
N TYR A 63 -3.56 15.86 3.92
CA TYR A 63 -2.45 16.68 4.34
C TYR A 63 -2.05 17.66 3.23
N ILE A 64 -1.92 18.92 3.60
CA ILE A 64 -1.38 19.99 2.76
C ILE A 64 -0.24 20.65 3.53
N ASN A 65 0.92 20.83 2.89
CA ASN A 65 2.03 21.54 3.49
C ASN A 65 1.59 22.96 3.92
N PRO A 66 1.85 23.38 5.17
CA PRO A 66 1.73 24.77 5.52
C PRO A 66 2.68 25.64 4.67
N SER A 67 2.34 26.91 4.49
CA SER A 67 3.03 27.81 3.55
C SER A 67 4.52 27.98 3.81
N GLU A 68 4.94 27.79 5.05
CA GLU A 68 6.35 27.85 5.49
C GLU A 68 7.14 26.58 5.15
N ILE A 69 6.48 25.48 4.78
CA ILE A 69 7.13 24.22 4.35
C ILE A 69 7.06 24.13 2.84
N THR A 70 8.17 24.46 2.18
CA THR A 70 8.25 24.55 0.72
C THR A 70 8.81 23.31 0.03
N THR A 71 9.14 22.26 0.77
CA THR A 71 9.73 21.02 0.26
C THR A 71 8.86 19.81 0.58
N GLY A 72 8.94 18.78 -0.27
CA GLY A 72 8.33 17.49 0.01
C GLY A 72 6.81 17.52 0.11
N GLY A 73 6.13 18.16 -0.80
CA GLY A 73 4.67 18.15 -0.90
C GLY A 73 4.16 16.79 -1.40
N TYR A 74 4.10 15.82 -0.51
CA TYR A 74 3.60 14.46 -0.78
C TYR A 74 2.09 14.39 -0.44
N GLY A 75 1.31 15.29 -1.05
CA GLY A 75 -0.14 15.27 -0.89
C GLY A 75 -0.78 14.18 -1.73
N ASP A 76 -1.77 13.54 -1.18
CA ASP A 76 -2.67 12.66 -1.90
C ASP A 76 -4.11 13.22 -1.83
N ASN A 77 -4.86 13.07 -2.91
CA ASN A 77 -6.25 13.52 -3.03
C ASN A 77 -7.25 12.37 -3.07
N ASN A 78 -6.75 11.13 -3.04
CA ASN A 78 -7.56 9.92 -3.00
C ASN A 78 -6.87 8.93 -2.06
N VAL A 79 -7.57 8.54 -1.03
CA VAL A 79 -7.07 7.65 0.03
C VAL A 79 -7.74 6.28 0.00
N THR A 80 -8.39 5.96 -1.10
CA THR A 80 -9.14 4.70 -1.23
C THR A 80 -8.21 3.50 -1.31
N ASP A 81 -7.07 3.64 -1.96
CA ASP A 81 -6.09 2.57 -2.11
C ASP A 81 -5.29 2.32 -0.82
N GLU A 82 -5.01 3.33 0.00
CA GLU A 82 -4.44 3.14 1.33
C GLU A 82 -5.44 2.46 2.27
N ARG A 83 -6.72 2.88 2.25
CA ARG A 83 -7.78 2.19 2.99
C ARG A 83 -7.94 0.74 2.55
N TYR A 84 -7.87 0.47 1.24
CA TYR A 84 -7.89 -0.88 0.69
C TYR A 84 -6.71 -1.71 1.19
N PHE A 85 -5.48 -1.18 1.10
CA PHE A 85 -4.28 -1.84 1.61
C PHE A 85 -4.39 -2.17 3.10
N ALA A 86 -4.82 -1.20 3.93
CA ALA A 86 -5.01 -1.41 5.37
C ALA A 86 -5.97 -2.57 5.67
N LEU A 87 -7.12 -2.61 5.00
CA LEU A 87 -8.14 -3.64 5.17
C LEU A 87 -7.65 -5.02 4.70
N CYS A 88 -6.92 -5.09 3.59
CA CYS A 88 -6.30 -6.33 3.12
C CYS A 88 -5.29 -6.89 4.13
N ALA A 89 -4.44 -6.01 4.69
CA ALA A 89 -3.45 -6.40 5.69
C ALA A 89 -4.09 -6.84 7.00
N LEU A 90 -5.12 -6.15 7.47
CA LEU A 90 -5.91 -6.54 8.65
C LEU A 90 -6.62 -7.87 8.43
N PHE A 91 -7.19 -8.12 7.25
CA PHE A 91 -7.74 -9.43 6.91
C PHE A 91 -6.69 -10.53 7.00
N ALA A 92 -5.50 -10.33 6.40
CA ALA A 92 -4.43 -11.33 6.44
C ALA A 92 -3.97 -11.65 7.87
N ALA A 93 -3.89 -10.63 8.75
CA ALA A 93 -3.44 -10.76 10.13
C ALA A 93 -4.49 -11.37 11.05
N THR A 94 -5.79 -11.11 10.83
CA THR A 94 -6.88 -11.49 11.74
C THR A 94 -7.81 -12.57 11.22
N GLU A 95 -7.84 -12.81 9.91
CA GLU A 95 -8.83 -13.64 9.18
C GLU A 95 -10.28 -13.15 9.34
N ASN A 96 -10.48 -11.94 9.86
CA ASN A 96 -11.80 -11.35 10.01
C ASN A 96 -12.40 -10.98 8.65
N GLN A 97 -13.47 -11.65 8.26
CA GLN A 97 -14.13 -11.48 6.97
C GLN A 97 -14.73 -10.07 6.78
N GLU A 98 -15.01 -9.35 7.85
CA GLU A 98 -15.50 -7.97 7.74
C GLU A 98 -14.46 -7.05 7.05
N TYR A 99 -13.18 -7.21 7.37
CA TYR A 99 -12.11 -6.47 6.68
C TYR A 99 -12.02 -6.84 5.20
N TYR A 100 -12.14 -8.12 4.88
CA TYR A 100 -12.16 -8.58 3.49
C TYR A 100 -13.32 -7.98 2.70
N GLU A 101 -14.53 -8.02 3.22
CA GLU A 101 -15.71 -7.49 2.53
C GLU A 101 -15.62 -5.97 2.33
N LYS A 102 -15.13 -5.25 3.34
CA LYS A 102 -14.84 -3.81 3.21
C LYS A 102 -13.78 -3.56 2.13
N ALA A 103 -12.67 -4.30 2.13
CA ALA A 103 -11.62 -4.19 1.12
C ALA A 103 -12.17 -4.42 -0.29
N LYS A 104 -12.93 -5.51 -0.48
CA LYS A 104 -13.58 -5.82 -1.75
C LYS A 104 -14.49 -4.71 -2.26
N THR A 105 -15.19 -4.01 -1.36
CA THR A 105 -16.05 -2.88 -1.71
C THR A 105 -15.27 -1.66 -2.21
N LEU A 106 -14.06 -1.45 -1.69
CA LEU A 106 -13.18 -0.35 -2.10
C LEU A 106 -12.40 -0.64 -3.38
N TRP A 107 -12.21 -1.93 -3.72
CA TRP A 107 -11.42 -2.29 -4.89
C TRP A 107 -11.98 -1.73 -6.20
N ASP A 108 -11.12 -1.13 -7.01
CA ASP A 108 -11.46 -0.57 -8.30
C ASP A 108 -10.68 -1.26 -9.43
N SER A 109 -11.40 -1.77 -10.41
CA SER A 109 -10.84 -2.41 -11.61
C SER A 109 -10.03 -1.46 -12.52
N GLN A 110 -10.14 -0.15 -12.30
CA GLN A 110 -9.39 0.86 -13.04
C GLN A 110 -8.03 1.19 -12.41
N TRP A 111 -7.74 0.67 -11.22
CA TRP A 111 -6.45 0.89 -10.61
C TRP A 111 -5.32 0.34 -11.46
N HIS A 112 -4.26 1.13 -11.54
CA HIS A 112 -3.00 0.65 -12.05
C HIS A 112 -2.28 -0.09 -10.92
N GLU A 113 -2.14 -1.39 -11.03
CA GLU A 113 -1.36 -2.15 -10.08
C GLU A 113 0.09 -1.59 -10.05
N SER A 114 0.46 -1.01 -8.92
CA SER A 114 1.74 -0.34 -8.71
C SER A 114 2.16 -0.46 -7.24
N PHE A 115 3.44 -0.64 -7.00
CA PHE A 115 4.06 -0.62 -5.68
C PHE A 115 4.77 0.71 -5.48
N SER A 116 4.02 1.80 -5.41
CA SER A 116 4.60 3.14 -5.24
C SER A 116 4.07 3.82 -3.99
N TRP A 117 4.70 4.94 -3.62
CA TRP A 117 4.29 5.73 -2.47
C TRP A 117 2.94 6.45 -2.67
N GLY A 118 2.57 6.75 -3.88
CA GLY A 118 1.32 7.45 -4.22
C GLY A 118 0.27 6.53 -4.85
N MET A 119 0.50 5.21 -4.85
CA MET A 119 -0.48 4.20 -5.26
C MET A 119 -0.08 2.89 -4.59
N VAL A 120 -0.78 2.52 -3.54
CA VAL A 120 -0.46 1.38 -2.69
C VAL A 120 -1.38 0.17 -2.90
N SER A 121 -2.33 0.26 -3.83
CA SER A 121 -3.32 -0.79 -4.10
C SER A 121 -2.71 -2.16 -4.37
N ALA A 122 -1.56 -2.22 -5.07
CA ALA A 122 -0.91 -3.49 -5.40
C ALA A 122 -0.43 -4.25 -4.15
N TYR A 123 -0.03 -3.56 -3.07
CA TYR A 123 0.28 -4.23 -1.80
C TYR A 123 -0.94 -4.95 -1.22
N GLY A 124 -2.13 -4.30 -1.26
CA GLY A 124 -3.38 -4.93 -0.84
C GLY A 124 -3.75 -6.13 -1.73
N THR A 125 -3.62 -5.97 -3.04
CA THR A 125 -3.88 -7.04 -4.02
C THR A 125 -2.96 -8.23 -3.82
N GLU A 126 -1.65 -8.02 -3.65
CA GLU A 126 -0.67 -9.06 -3.32
C GLU A 126 -1.04 -9.81 -2.04
N ILE A 127 -1.40 -9.08 -0.98
CA ILE A 127 -1.81 -9.68 0.29
C ILE A 127 -3.02 -10.59 0.11
N LEU A 128 -4.03 -10.18 -0.66
CA LEU A 128 -5.20 -11.03 -0.91
C LEU A 128 -4.83 -12.26 -1.76
N ILE A 129 -4.02 -12.10 -2.80
CA ILE A 129 -3.58 -13.22 -3.64
C ILE A 129 -2.75 -14.23 -2.83
N THR A 130 -1.82 -13.77 -1.99
CA THR A 130 -0.99 -14.64 -1.16
C THR A 130 -1.76 -15.33 -0.03
N ASN A 131 -2.92 -14.78 0.37
CA ASN A 131 -3.84 -15.37 1.34
C ASN A 131 -5.10 -15.97 0.70
N LYS A 132 -5.08 -16.28 -0.59
CA LYS A 132 -6.24 -16.75 -1.36
C LYS A 132 -6.92 -18.01 -0.82
N ASP A 133 -6.19 -18.84 -0.08
CA ASP A 133 -6.76 -20.05 0.53
C ASP A 133 -7.76 -19.72 1.64
N LYS A 134 -7.65 -18.55 2.28
CA LYS A 134 -8.55 -18.04 3.30
C LYS A 134 -9.79 -17.33 2.72
N ILE A 135 -9.82 -17.10 1.40
CA ILE A 135 -10.90 -16.39 0.70
C ILE A 135 -11.82 -17.38 0.02
N THR A 136 -13.12 -17.32 0.31
CA THR A 136 -14.13 -18.20 -0.31
C THR A 136 -14.52 -17.74 -1.72
N ASP A 137 -14.52 -16.43 -1.98
CA ASP A 137 -14.82 -15.84 -3.29
C ASP A 137 -13.67 -16.02 -4.29
N LYS A 138 -13.59 -17.21 -4.86
CA LYS A 138 -12.54 -17.53 -5.85
C LYS A 138 -12.67 -16.71 -7.13
N ALA A 139 -13.85 -16.21 -7.47
CA ALA A 139 -14.04 -15.37 -8.66
C ALA A 139 -13.37 -14.00 -8.50
N PHE A 140 -13.47 -13.41 -7.30
CA PHE A 140 -12.79 -12.15 -7.01
C PHE A 140 -11.27 -12.34 -7.01
N VAL A 141 -10.75 -13.41 -6.38
CA VAL A 141 -9.32 -13.74 -6.41
C VAL A 141 -8.81 -13.87 -7.86
N GLN A 142 -9.52 -14.59 -8.73
CA GLN A 142 -9.15 -14.70 -10.13
C GLN A 142 -9.17 -13.34 -10.87
N THR A 143 -10.03 -12.42 -10.45
CA THR A 143 -10.06 -11.07 -11.02
C THR A 143 -8.80 -10.29 -10.64
N LEU A 144 -8.36 -10.40 -9.39
CA LEU A 144 -7.11 -9.80 -8.91
C LEU A 144 -5.89 -10.40 -9.64
N GLU A 145 -5.81 -11.72 -9.73
CA GLU A 145 -4.71 -12.42 -10.44
C GLU A 145 -4.65 -11.99 -11.92
N LYS A 146 -5.78 -11.87 -12.60
CA LYS A 146 -5.84 -11.38 -13.98
C LYS A 146 -5.36 -9.92 -14.10
N GLY A 147 -5.67 -9.08 -13.13
CA GLY A 147 -5.18 -7.69 -13.06
C GLY A 147 -3.66 -7.63 -13.04
N ILE A 148 -3.03 -8.38 -12.14
CA ILE A 148 -1.56 -8.48 -12.02
C ILE A 148 -0.95 -9.02 -13.32
N VAL A 149 -1.47 -10.12 -13.88
CA VAL A 149 -0.98 -10.69 -15.14
C VAL A 149 -1.09 -9.69 -16.28
N SER A 150 -2.21 -8.98 -16.40
CA SER A 150 -2.39 -7.93 -17.42
C SER A 150 -1.37 -6.79 -17.25
N ARG A 151 -1.10 -6.38 -16.01
CA ARG A 151 -0.07 -5.37 -15.72
C ARG A 151 1.33 -5.87 -16.09
N ALA A 152 1.67 -7.11 -15.72
CA ALA A 152 2.95 -7.73 -16.08
C ALA A 152 3.17 -7.79 -17.60
N GLN A 153 2.13 -8.13 -18.37
CA GLN A 153 2.20 -8.14 -19.83
C GLN A 153 2.50 -6.74 -20.41
N LYS A 154 1.84 -5.70 -19.91
CA LYS A 154 2.11 -4.30 -20.32
C LYS A 154 3.53 -3.86 -20.01
N ILE A 155 4.07 -4.26 -18.85
CA ILE A 155 5.46 -4.00 -18.46
C ILE A 155 6.41 -4.68 -19.46
N LEU A 156 6.17 -5.94 -19.79
CA LEU A 156 6.99 -6.69 -20.76
C LEU A 156 6.95 -6.06 -22.15
N GLU A 157 5.79 -5.59 -22.61
CA GLU A 157 5.67 -4.88 -23.89
C GLU A 157 6.55 -3.62 -23.91
N ILE A 158 6.53 -2.81 -22.85
CA ILE A 158 7.39 -1.62 -22.72
C ILE A 158 8.88 -2.01 -22.74
N ILE A 159 9.25 -3.04 -21.96
CA ILE A 159 10.64 -3.53 -21.90
C ILE A 159 11.10 -4.02 -23.28
N GLN A 160 10.26 -4.76 -24.00
CA GLN A 160 10.60 -5.27 -25.34
C GLN A 160 10.76 -4.13 -26.36
N ALA A 161 9.95 -3.10 -26.29
CA ALA A 161 10.01 -1.93 -27.17
C ALA A 161 11.19 -0.99 -26.81
N SER A 162 11.69 -1.04 -25.59
CA SER A 162 12.79 -0.20 -25.14
C SER A 162 14.16 -0.72 -25.60
N SER A 163 14.98 0.14 -26.21
CA SER A 163 16.35 -0.20 -26.61
C SER A 163 17.25 -0.58 -25.43
N PHE A 164 16.98 -0.04 -24.24
CA PHE A 164 17.71 -0.32 -23.00
C PHE A 164 17.06 -1.41 -22.15
N ARG A 165 15.97 -2.00 -22.62
CA ARG A 165 15.24 -3.03 -21.87
C ARG A 165 14.78 -2.57 -20.48
N VAL A 166 14.31 -1.34 -20.38
CA VAL A 166 13.77 -0.76 -19.13
C VAL A 166 12.26 -0.60 -19.22
N PRO A 167 11.53 -0.63 -18.08
CA PRO A 167 10.06 -0.61 -18.03
C PRO A 167 9.48 0.81 -18.17
N PHE A 168 10.18 1.75 -18.79
CA PHE A 168 9.71 3.12 -19.02
C PHE A 168 10.26 3.69 -20.32
N VAL A 169 9.56 4.69 -20.87
CA VAL A 169 9.92 5.35 -22.13
C VAL A 169 10.84 6.55 -21.90
N LYS A 170 10.73 7.22 -20.77
CA LYS A 170 11.48 8.43 -20.42
C LYS A 170 11.99 8.35 -18.99
N VAL A 171 13.27 8.68 -18.80
CA VAL A 171 13.89 8.77 -17.47
C VAL A 171 13.29 9.94 -16.69
N PHE A 172 12.97 9.70 -15.43
CA PHE A 172 12.39 10.65 -14.48
C PHE A 172 13.02 10.48 -13.09
N TRP A 173 12.73 11.40 -12.20
CA TRP A 173 13.19 11.31 -10.81
C TRP A 173 12.60 10.05 -10.15
N GLY A 174 13.45 9.27 -9.48
CA GLY A 174 13.00 8.03 -8.84
C GLY A 174 12.88 6.83 -9.80
N SER A 175 13.30 6.94 -11.08
CA SER A 175 13.17 5.86 -12.07
C SER A 175 13.80 4.53 -11.64
N ASN A 176 14.81 4.51 -10.78
CA ASN A 176 15.36 3.27 -10.23
C ASN A 176 14.40 2.55 -9.30
N GLY A 177 13.71 3.30 -8.43
CA GLY A 177 12.62 2.73 -7.62
C GLY A 177 11.52 2.15 -8.50
N TYR A 178 11.10 2.88 -9.52
CA TYR A 178 10.08 2.41 -10.46
C TYR A 178 10.48 1.12 -11.20
N VAL A 179 11.78 0.93 -11.52
CA VAL A 179 12.27 -0.37 -12.05
C VAL A 179 12.06 -1.49 -11.05
N CYS A 180 12.36 -1.26 -9.77
CA CYS A 180 12.15 -2.25 -8.72
C CYS A 180 10.67 -2.57 -8.52
N ASP A 181 9.80 -1.57 -8.53
CA ASP A 181 8.35 -1.75 -8.41
C ASP A 181 7.78 -2.60 -9.56
N ASN A 182 8.21 -2.32 -10.80
CA ASN A 182 7.81 -3.14 -11.94
C ASN A 182 8.42 -4.55 -11.91
N ALA A 183 9.63 -4.72 -11.39
CA ALA A 183 10.23 -6.04 -11.19
C ALA A 183 9.44 -6.85 -10.17
N HIS A 184 8.93 -6.22 -9.09
CA HIS A 184 8.06 -6.86 -8.11
C HIS A 184 6.79 -7.43 -8.77
N ILE A 185 6.10 -6.64 -9.62
CA ILE A 185 4.94 -7.11 -10.40
C ILE A 185 5.27 -8.33 -11.27
N LEU A 186 6.48 -8.38 -11.84
CA LEU A 186 6.90 -9.50 -12.70
C LEU A 186 7.26 -10.79 -11.92
N ILE A 187 7.50 -10.67 -10.62
CA ILE A 187 7.83 -11.79 -9.72
C ILE A 187 6.57 -12.36 -9.08
N LEU A 188 5.59 -11.52 -8.77
CA LEU A 188 4.32 -11.90 -8.17
C LEU A 188 3.50 -12.81 -9.09
#